data_94e8981481b7db9be83b55379006be6c
#
_entry.id   94e8981481b7db9be83b55379006be6c
#
_cell.length_a   1.000
_cell.length_b   1.000
_cell.length_c   1.000
_cell.angle_alpha   90.00
_cell.angle_beta   90.00
_cell.angle_gamma   90.00
#
_symmetry.space_group_name_H-M   'P 1'
#
loop_
_entity.id
_entity.type
_entity.pdbx_description
1 polymer ?
#
loop_
_entity_poly.entity_id
_entity_poly.type
_entity_poly.pdbx_seq_one_letter_code
_entity_poly.pdbx_strand_id
1 'polypeptide(L)'
;FMDTWLEQPGYPVVSAEVVDDTLILSQKQFFIGEHEDKGRLWEIPLNTNWNGLPDTLSEERIEIPNYSQLAAENKGALRLNTANTAHYITDYQGQLLDQLLEEFANLDTVSKLQILQERRLLAESGRISYASLVALLDLVEKEESFLIAQAKSQILAGLKRFIDEDTEAEVHYKALVRRQFQNDFERLGFDAKDGESDEDEMVRQTALSYLIQADYQPAVLAAASVFQAHKENIESIPASVRGLVLVNQMKQENSLTLVEDYVNAYVTTNDSNFRRQLTQAVSYLKNQEGL
;
A
#
# COMPACT_ATOMS: atom_id res chain seq x y z
N PHE A 1 -2.40 6.63 -32.92
CA PHE A 1 -2.51 6.05 -31.57
C PHE A 1 -1.22 6.23 -30.75
N MET A 2 -0.12 5.63 -31.14
CA MET A 2 1.15 5.69 -30.37
C MET A 2 1.75 7.08 -30.24
N ASP A 3 1.50 7.99 -31.19
CA ASP A 3 2.07 9.34 -31.18
C ASP A 3 1.67 10.11 -29.91
N THR A 4 0.39 9.97 -29.47
CA THR A 4 -0.09 10.62 -28.24
C THR A 4 0.59 10.12 -26.97
N TRP A 5 1.20 8.91 -27.02
CA TRP A 5 1.89 8.30 -25.89
C TRP A 5 3.41 8.55 -25.92
N LEU A 6 4.01 8.75 -27.08
CA LEU A 6 5.44 8.88 -27.26
C LEU A 6 5.91 10.33 -27.33
N GLU A 7 5.06 11.24 -27.89
CA GLU A 7 5.43 12.63 -28.17
C GLU A 7 5.09 13.61 -27.05
N GLN A 8 4.41 13.16 -25.99
CA GLN A 8 4.08 14.00 -24.84
C GLN A 8 4.38 13.31 -23.51
N PRO A 9 4.88 14.06 -22.49
CA PRO A 9 5.17 13.50 -21.18
C PRO A 9 3.90 13.31 -20.33
N GLY A 10 3.98 12.36 -19.41
CA GLY A 10 2.90 12.04 -18.48
C GLY A 10 1.96 10.95 -18.98
N TYR A 11 0.88 10.75 -18.26
CA TYR A 11 -0.17 9.79 -18.59
C TYR A 11 -1.54 10.29 -18.07
N PRO A 12 -2.65 9.78 -18.57
CA PRO A 12 -3.97 10.29 -18.23
C PRO A 12 -4.57 9.63 -16.98
N VAL A 13 -5.49 10.36 -16.35
CA VAL A 13 -6.54 9.82 -15.50
C VAL A 13 -7.87 9.88 -16.25
N VAL A 14 -8.60 8.77 -16.25
CA VAL A 14 -9.96 8.67 -16.82
C VAL A 14 -10.94 8.70 -15.65
N SER A 15 -11.73 9.76 -15.58
CA SER A 15 -12.84 9.87 -14.64
C SER A 15 -14.10 9.27 -15.24
N ALA A 16 -14.82 8.47 -14.45
CA ALA A 16 -16.09 7.85 -14.84
C ALA A 16 -17.16 8.21 -13.81
N GLU A 17 -18.24 8.83 -14.26
CA GLU A 17 -19.37 9.22 -13.41
C GLU A 17 -20.70 9.01 -14.14
N VAL A 18 -21.81 8.93 -13.38
CA VAL A 18 -23.16 8.89 -13.94
C VAL A 18 -23.94 10.10 -13.44
N VAL A 19 -24.44 10.89 -14.39
CA VAL A 19 -25.28 12.06 -14.15
C VAL A 19 -26.53 11.97 -15.00
N ASP A 20 -27.71 12.06 -14.39
CA ASP A 20 -29.00 12.03 -15.09
C ASP A 20 -29.13 10.90 -16.15
N ASP A 21 -28.81 9.66 -15.72
CA ASP A 21 -28.82 8.46 -16.58
C ASP A 21 -27.85 8.50 -17.78
N THR A 22 -26.81 9.33 -17.69
CA THR A 22 -25.76 9.43 -18.71
C THR A 22 -24.41 9.01 -18.06
N LEU A 23 -23.75 8.04 -18.66
CA LEU A 23 -22.36 7.71 -18.29
C LEU A 23 -21.42 8.73 -18.95
N ILE A 24 -20.65 9.41 -18.16
CA ILE A 24 -19.68 10.39 -18.59
C ILE A 24 -18.27 9.82 -18.36
N LEU A 25 -17.49 9.75 -19.43
CA LEU A 25 -16.07 9.45 -19.36
C LEU A 25 -15.28 10.68 -19.78
N SER A 26 -14.31 11.08 -18.96
CA SER A 26 -13.44 12.22 -19.26
C SER A 26 -11.99 11.90 -18.97
N GLN A 27 -11.05 12.48 -19.72
CA GLN A 27 -9.63 12.33 -19.48
C GLN A 27 -8.96 13.66 -19.16
N LYS A 28 -7.97 13.60 -18.29
CA LYS A 28 -7.03 14.70 -18.00
C LYS A 28 -5.65 14.12 -17.73
N GLN A 29 -4.61 14.93 -17.92
CA GLN A 29 -3.28 14.53 -17.47
C GLN A 29 -3.26 14.33 -15.96
N PHE A 30 -2.64 13.25 -15.50
CA PHE A 30 -2.43 12.99 -14.08
C PHE A 30 -1.22 13.74 -13.55
N PHE A 31 -1.36 14.37 -12.38
CA PHE A 31 -0.30 15.08 -11.68
C PHE A 31 -0.35 14.81 -10.19
N ILE A 32 0.81 14.80 -9.55
CA ILE A 32 0.96 14.87 -8.10
C ILE A 32 1.53 16.26 -7.78
N GLY A 33 0.83 17.03 -6.92
CA GLY A 33 1.22 18.38 -6.55
C GLY A 33 0.73 19.47 -7.51
N GLU A 34 1.26 20.69 -7.34
CA GLU A 34 0.89 21.84 -8.18
C GLU A 34 1.33 21.65 -9.64
N HIS A 35 0.47 21.98 -10.55
CA HIS A 35 0.69 21.81 -11.98
C HIS A 35 -0.10 22.82 -12.82
N GLU A 36 0.37 22.99 -14.06
CA GLU A 36 -0.36 23.71 -15.11
C GLU A 36 -0.95 22.66 -16.08
N ASP A 37 -2.28 22.67 -16.23
CA ASP A 37 -2.96 21.84 -17.21
C ASP A 37 -2.69 22.42 -18.61
N LYS A 38 -2.05 21.63 -19.48
CA LYS A 38 -1.73 21.99 -20.85
C LYS A 38 -2.72 21.43 -21.86
N GLY A 39 -3.84 20.89 -21.42
CA GLY A 39 -4.88 20.31 -22.27
C GLY A 39 -4.40 19.11 -23.10
N ARG A 40 -3.47 18.31 -22.56
CA ARG A 40 -2.99 17.12 -23.26
C ARG A 40 -4.04 16.02 -23.25
N LEU A 41 -4.21 15.40 -24.41
CA LEU A 41 -5.14 14.28 -24.61
C LEU A 41 -4.39 13.07 -25.15
N TRP A 42 -4.86 11.88 -24.76
CA TRP A 42 -4.34 10.59 -25.20
C TRP A 42 -5.45 9.82 -25.96
N GLU A 43 -5.05 8.97 -26.86
CA GLU A 43 -5.91 7.92 -27.40
C GLU A 43 -5.86 6.74 -26.43
N ILE A 44 -6.85 6.64 -25.54
CA ILE A 44 -6.85 5.71 -24.41
C ILE A 44 -7.68 4.47 -24.77
N PRO A 45 -7.06 3.27 -24.86
CA PRO A 45 -7.82 2.03 -24.97
C PRO A 45 -8.56 1.77 -23.65
N LEU A 46 -9.89 1.78 -23.68
CA LEU A 46 -10.69 1.66 -22.45
C LEU A 46 -10.65 0.27 -21.84
N ASN A 47 -10.51 -0.79 -22.66
CA ASN A 47 -10.43 -2.19 -22.22
C ASN A 47 -11.48 -2.52 -21.14
N THR A 48 -12.74 -2.28 -21.47
CA THR A 48 -13.87 -2.42 -20.54
C THR A 48 -14.43 -3.84 -20.51
N ASN A 49 -15.06 -4.21 -19.39
CA ASN A 49 -15.82 -5.45 -19.27
C ASN A 49 -17.25 -5.36 -19.81
N TRP A 50 -17.73 -4.16 -20.17
CA TRP A 50 -19.06 -3.92 -20.70
C TRP A 50 -19.04 -3.80 -22.23
N ASN A 51 -20.08 -4.34 -22.88
CA ASN A 51 -20.37 -4.09 -24.29
C ASN A 51 -21.11 -2.73 -24.45
N GLY A 52 -21.06 -2.15 -25.63
CA GLY A 52 -21.77 -0.90 -25.95
C GLY A 52 -20.98 0.36 -25.57
N LEU A 53 -19.77 0.24 -25.07
CA LEU A 53 -18.84 1.35 -24.87
C LEU A 53 -17.85 1.46 -26.03
N PRO A 54 -17.30 2.65 -26.29
CA PRO A 54 -16.24 2.79 -27.31
C PRO A 54 -14.97 2.05 -26.88
N ASP A 55 -14.23 1.52 -27.82
CA ASP A 55 -12.95 0.85 -27.57
C ASP A 55 -11.86 1.84 -27.09
N THR A 56 -11.96 3.10 -27.53
CA THR A 56 -10.95 4.14 -27.27
C THR A 56 -11.62 5.45 -26.86
N LEU A 57 -11.04 6.13 -25.88
CA LEU A 57 -11.36 7.51 -25.50
C LEU A 57 -10.27 8.43 -26.08
N SER A 58 -10.60 9.22 -27.11
CA SER A 58 -9.70 10.19 -27.78
C SER A 58 -10.05 11.64 -27.47
N GLU A 59 -11.27 11.88 -27.04
CA GLU A 59 -11.77 13.21 -26.69
C GLU A 59 -11.56 13.52 -25.21
N GLU A 60 -11.58 14.80 -24.85
CA GLU A 60 -11.52 15.22 -23.45
C GLU A 60 -12.66 14.63 -22.61
N ARG A 61 -13.85 14.53 -23.24
CA ARG A 61 -15.08 14.05 -22.61
C ARG A 61 -16.00 13.42 -23.64
N ILE A 62 -16.60 12.30 -23.27
CA ILE A 62 -17.71 11.67 -24.02
C ILE A 62 -18.89 11.44 -23.08
N GLU A 63 -20.09 11.45 -23.65
CA GLU A 63 -21.34 11.21 -22.94
C GLU A 63 -22.08 10.04 -23.60
N ILE A 64 -22.45 9.06 -22.79
CA ILE A 64 -23.13 7.83 -23.23
C ILE A 64 -24.50 7.79 -22.52
N PRO A 65 -25.59 8.14 -23.23
CA PRO A 65 -26.93 8.20 -22.64
C PRO A 65 -27.49 6.81 -22.34
N ASN A 66 -28.56 6.77 -21.56
CA ASN A 66 -29.28 5.56 -21.17
C ASN A 66 -28.39 4.55 -20.37
N TYR A 67 -27.66 5.08 -19.39
CA TYR A 67 -26.79 4.25 -18.51
C TYR A 67 -27.56 3.09 -17.90
N SER A 68 -28.80 3.30 -17.41
CA SER A 68 -29.61 2.23 -16.78
C SER A 68 -29.89 1.07 -17.73
N GLN A 69 -30.12 1.34 -19.01
CA GLN A 69 -30.28 0.31 -20.03
C GLN A 69 -28.95 -0.41 -20.28
N LEU A 70 -27.87 0.34 -20.45
CA LEU A 70 -26.54 -0.20 -20.68
C LEU A 70 -26.10 -1.12 -19.52
N ALA A 71 -26.35 -0.70 -18.27
CA ALA A 71 -26.06 -1.50 -17.09
C ALA A 71 -26.92 -2.77 -17.03
N ALA A 72 -28.18 -2.73 -17.45
CA ALA A 72 -29.05 -3.90 -17.49
C ALA A 72 -28.64 -4.94 -18.56
N GLU A 73 -28.03 -4.50 -19.65
CA GLU A 73 -27.51 -5.36 -20.73
C GLU A 73 -26.17 -6.00 -20.41
N ASN A 74 -25.46 -5.50 -19.39
CA ASN A 74 -24.16 -5.98 -18.95
C ASN A 74 -24.23 -6.65 -17.57
N LYS A 75 -23.20 -7.38 -17.21
CA LYS A 75 -23.12 -8.06 -15.89
C LYS A 75 -22.03 -7.42 -15.04
N GLY A 76 -22.38 -7.21 -13.78
CA GLY A 76 -21.46 -6.70 -12.77
C GLY A 76 -21.14 -5.21 -12.93
N ALA A 77 -20.34 -4.70 -12.01
CA ALA A 77 -19.89 -3.31 -12.03
C ALA A 77 -19.07 -3.00 -13.28
N LEU A 78 -19.21 -1.77 -13.79
CA LEU A 78 -18.35 -1.28 -14.85
C LEU A 78 -16.89 -1.26 -14.41
N ARG A 79 -16.03 -1.89 -15.19
CA ARG A 79 -14.57 -1.81 -15.02
C ARG A 79 -13.91 -1.37 -16.30
N LEU A 80 -13.05 -0.39 -16.18
CA LEU A 80 -12.14 0.09 -17.21
C LEU A 80 -10.76 -0.52 -16.97
N ASN A 81 -9.94 -0.60 -18.02
CA ASN A 81 -8.60 -1.16 -17.97
C ASN A 81 -8.57 -2.58 -17.40
N THR A 82 -9.51 -3.44 -17.78
CA THR A 82 -9.55 -4.83 -17.34
C THR A 82 -8.23 -5.53 -17.61
N ALA A 83 -7.78 -6.35 -16.64
CA ALA A 83 -6.46 -6.97 -16.63
C ALA A 83 -5.27 -6.00 -16.57
N ASN A 84 -5.50 -4.71 -16.31
CA ASN A 84 -4.46 -3.68 -16.11
C ASN A 84 -3.44 -3.63 -17.27
N THR A 85 -3.94 -3.62 -18.51
CA THR A 85 -3.11 -3.72 -19.72
C THR A 85 -2.83 -2.40 -20.41
N ALA A 86 -3.54 -1.32 -20.03
CA ALA A 86 -3.33 0.03 -20.54
C ALA A 86 -2.77 0.95 -19.45
N HIS A 87 -2.07 2.00 -19.85
CA HIS A 87 -1.34 2.88 -18.95
C HIS A 87 -2.14 4.14 -18.60
N TYR A 88 -3.16 4.03 -17.78
CA TYR A 88 -3.93 5.15 -17.24
C TYR A 88 -4.48 4.81 -15.86
N ILE A 89 -4.87 5.84 -15.11
CA ILE A 89 -5.54 5.71 -13.81
C ILE A 89 -7.03 5.85 -14.02
N THR A 90 -7.85 5.05 -13.33
CA THR A 90 -9.30 5.16 -13.36
C THR A 90 -9.80 5.82 -12.07
N ASP A 91 -10.62 6.87 -12.24
CA ASP A 91 -11.27 7.58 -11.13
C ASP A 91 -12.79 7.36 -11.21
N TYR A 92 -13.27 6.26 -10.61
CA TYR A 92 -14.70 5.99 -10.48
C TYR A 92 -15.33 6.88 -9.43
N GLN A 93 -16.48 7.50 -9.76
CA GLN A 93 -17.19 8.42 -8.90
C GLN A 93 -18.62 7.96 -8.61
N GLY A 94 -19.14 8.33 -7.41
CA GLY A 94 -20.50 8.05 -6.98
C GLY A 94 -20.87 6.58 -7.10
N GLN A 95 -22.04 6.32 -7.67
CA GLN A 95 -22.59 4.96 -7.79
C GLN A 95 -21.67 3.95 -8.51
N LEU A 96 -20.80 4.40 -9.44
CA LEU A 96 -19.88 3.49 -10.12
C LEU A 96 -18.83 2.95 -9.17
N LEU A 97 -18.33 3.79 -8.26
CA LEU A 97 -17.41 3.35 -7.21
C LEU A 97 -18.11 2.42 -6.24
N ASP A 98 -19.32 2.77 -5.80
CA ASP A 98 -20.08 1.97 -4.83
C ASP A 98 -20.32 0.55 -5.37
N GLN A 99 -20.80 0.44 -6.62
CA GLN A 99 -21.00 -0.85 -7.30
C GLN A 99 -19.71 -1.66 -7.42
N LEU A 100 -18.59 -1.01 -7.74
CA LEU A 100 -17.29 -1.66 -7.86
C LEU A 100 -16.83 -2.22 -6.51
N LEU A 101 -17.03 -1.46 -5.42
CA LEU A 101 -16.63 -1.88 -4.07
C LEU A 101 -17.56 -2.98 -3.51
N GLU A 102 -18.83 -3.01 -3.87
CA GLU A 102 -19.75 -4.12 -3.52
C GLU A 102 -19.28 -5.45 -4.12
N GLU A 103 -18.71 -5.44 -5.31
CA GLU A 103 -18.18 -6.63 -5.99
C GLU A 103 -16.72 -6.94 -5.66
N PHE A 104 -16.04 -6.08 -4.90
CA PHE A 104 -14.60 -6.12 -4.67
C PHE A 104 -14.09 -7.48 -4.19
N ALA A 105 -14.79 -8.13 -3.28
CA ALA A 105 -14.41 -9.43 -2.75
C ALA A 105 -14.31 -10.52 -3.83
N ASN A 106 -15.10 -10.41 -4.91
CA ASN A 106 -15.16 -11.37 -6.00
C ASN A 106 -14.14 -11.10 -7.12
N LEU A 107 -13.39 -9.99 -7.03
CA LEU A 107 -12.38 -9.65 -8.01
C LEU A 107 -11.12 -10.51 -7.84
N ASP A 108 -10.41 -10.74 -8.95
CA ASP A 108 -9.08 -11.34 -8.91
C ASP A 108 -8.04 -10.40 -8.27
N THR A 109 -6.91 -10.97 -7.85
CA THR A 109 -5.83 -10.22 -7.15
C THR A 109 -5.30 -9.05 -7.97
N VAL A 110 -5.19 -9.18 -9.30
CA VAL A 110 -4.68 -8.11 -10.18
C VAL A 110 -5.65 -6.93 -10.18
N SER A 111 -6.94 -7.20 -10.30
CA SER A 111 -8.00 -6.18 -10.26
C SER A 111 -8.07 -5.48 -8.89
N LYS A 112 -7.97 -6.24 -7.79
CA LYS A 112 -7.89 -5.67 -6.43
C LYS A 112 -6.67 -4.78 -6.27
N LEU A 113 -5.50 -5.24 -6.70
CA LEU A 113 -4.25 -4.48 -6.67
C LEU A 113 -4.35 -3.19 -7.47
N GLN A 114 -4.91 -3.25 -8.68
CA GLN A 114 -5.14 -2.09 -9.53
C GLN A 114 -5.97 -1.02 -8.80
N ILE A 115 -7.12 -1.40 -8.23
CA ILE A 115 -8.00 -0.47 -7.50
C ILE A 115 -7.27 0.16 -6.32
N LEU A 116 -6.53 -0.63 -5.52
CA LEU A 116 -5.77 -0.11 -4.38
C LEU A 116 -4.71 0.90 -4.81
N GLN A 117 -3.95 0.59 -5.87
CA GLN A 117 -2.89 1.47 -6.39
C GLN A 117 -3.46 2.75 -7.00
N GLU A 118 -4.50 2.64 -7.81
CA GLU A 118 -5.15 3.80 -8.45
C GLU A 118 -5.77 4.72 -7.39
N ARG A 119 -6.51 4.20 -6.42
CA ARG A 119 -7.09 4.99 -5.33
C ARG A 119 -6.01 5.66 -4.49
N ARG A 120 -4.89 4.97 -4.20
CA ARG A 120 -3.75 5.59 -3.51
C ARG A 120 -3.15 6.75 -4.32
N LEU A 121 -2.94 6.59 -5.62
CA LEU A 121 -2.43 7.66 -6.49
C LEU A 121 -3.41 8.85 -6.57
N LEU A 122 -4.71 8.60 -6.63
CA LEU A 122 -5.73 9.65 -6.58
C LEU A 122 -5.69 10.41 -5.24
N ALA A 123 -5.43 9.73 -4.12
CA ALA A 123 -5.25 10.38 -2.82
C ALA A 123 -3.95 11.20 -2.78
N GLU A 124 -2.84 10.68 -3.29
CA GLU A 124 -1.56 11.41 -3.39
C GLU A 124 -1.66 12.67 -4.26
N SER A 125 -2.50 12.64 -5.30
CA SER A 125 -2.76 13.80 -6.15
C SER A 125 -3.76 14.82 -5.55
N GLY A 126 -4.35 14.52 -4.39
CA GLY A 126 -5.36 15.36 -3.75
C GLY A 126 -6.76 15.28 -4.41
N ARG A 127 -6.98 14.38 -5.37
CA ARG A 127 -8.30 14.18 -6.00
C ARG A 127 -9.31 13.55 -5.05
N ILE A 128 -8.85 12.70 -4.15
CA ILE A 128 -9.65 12.09 -3.09
C ILE A 128 -8.95 12.24 -1.74
N SER A 129 -9.72 12.10 -0.67
CA SER A 129 -9.15 12.12 0.69
C SER A 129 -8.38 10.82 0.98
N TYR A 130 -7.23 10.92 1.66
CA TYR A 130 -6.53 9.76 2.22
C TYR A 130 -7.40 8.95 3.19
N ALA A 131 -8.32 9.61 3.91
CA ALA A 131 -9.25 8.93 4.82
C ALA A 131 -10.14 7.92 4.09
N SER A 132 -10.47 8.14 2.80
CA SER A 132 -11.26 7.18 2.01
C SER A 132 -10.55 5.85 1.75
N LEU A 133 -9.21 5.81 1.89
CA LEU A 133 -8.43 4.58 1.72
C LEU A 133 -8.57 3.62 2.91
N VAL A 134 -9.01 4.11 4.08
CA VAL A 134 -9.22 3.24 5.25
C VAL A 134 -10.29 2.19 4.97
N ALA A 135 -11.39 2.59 4.32
CA ALA A 135 -12.47 1.66 3.93
C ALA A 135 -11.98 0.59 2.93
N LEU A 136 -11.04 0.93 2.04
CA LEU A 136 -10.43 -0.06 1.13
C LEU A 136 -9.57 -1.07 1.87
N LEU A 137 -8.85 -0.65 2.91
CA LEU A 137 -8.05 -1.55 3.73
C LEU A 137 -8.95 -2.60 4.43
N ASP A 138 -10.18 -2.24 4.81
CA ASP A 138 -11.14 -3.17 5.42
C ASP A 138 -11.54 -4.30 4.43
N LEU A 139 -11.61 -3.99 3.14
CA LEU A 139 -11.95 -4.97 2.10
C LEU A 139 -10.84 -6.00 1.84
N VAL A 140 -9.60 -5.68 2.19
CA VAL A 140 -8.41 -6.54 1.95
C VAL A 140 -7.75 -7.06 3.23
N GLU A 141 -8.40 -6.90 4.38
CA GLU A 141 -7.86 -7.30 5.67
C GLU A 141 -7.40 -8.78 5.71
N LYS A 142 -8.15 -9.66 5.04
CA LYS A 142 -7.93 -11.12 5.03
C LYS A 142 -7.21 -11.63 3.79
N GLU A 143 -6.78 -10.75 2.90
CA GLU A 143 -6.04 -11.16 1.70
C GLU A 143 -4.62 -11.57 2.05
N GLU A 144 -4.21 -12.75 1.60
CA GLU A 144 -2.92 -13.36 1.95
C GLU A 144 -1.80 -13.08 0.94
N SER A 145 -2.13 -12.49 -0.23
CA SER A 145 -1.16 -12.19 -1.28
C SER A 145 -0.14 -11.13 -0.86
N PHE A 146 1.13 -11.37 -1.15
CA PHE A 146 2.20 -10.40 -0.94
C PHE A 146 1.97 -9.08 -1.69
N LEU A 147 1.43 -9.14 -2.91
CA LEU A 147 1.11 -7.93 -3.68
C LEU A 147 0.09 -7.05 -2.95
N ILE A 148 -0.91 -7.66 -2.33
CA ILE A 148 -1.91 -6.94 -1.52
C ILE A 148 -1.28 -6.44 -0.20
N ALA A 149 -0.44 -7.25 0.46
CA ALA A 149 0.28 -6.82 1.65
C ALA A 149 1.17 -5.59 1.37
N GLN A 150 1.82 -5.57 0.21
CA GLN A 150 2.62 -4.42 -0.25
C GLN A 150 1.73 -3.18 -0.51
N ALA A 151 0.57 -3.35 -1.16
CA ALA A 151 -0.37 -2.25 -1.39
C ALA A 151 -0.93 -1.70 -0.07
N LYS A 152 -1.32 -2.57 0.89
CA LYS A 152 -1.69 -2.18 2.26
C LYS A 152 -0.58 -1.34 2.91
N SER A 153 0.67 -1.79 2.81
CA SER A 153 1.83 -1.10 3.36
C SER A 153 2.02 0.30 2.79
N GLN A 154 1.85 0.48 1.48
CA GLN A 154 1.97 1.79 0.82
C GLN A 154 0.88 2.76 1.26
N ILE A 155 -0.35 2.28 1.40
CA ILE A 155 -1.48 3.08 1.91
C ILE A 155 -1.22 3.50 3.36
N LEU A 156 -0.82 2.57 4.23
CA LEU A 156 -0.51 2.83 5.63
C LEU A 156 0.67 3.82 5.78
N ALA A 157 1.72 3.67 4.98
CA ALA A 157 2.83 4.62 4.96
C ALA A 157 2.39 6.03 4.53
N GLY A 158 1.45 6.14 3.58
CA GLY A 158 0.84 7.40 3.19
C GLY A 158 0.03 8.02 4.33
N LEU A 159 -0.81 7.24 5.00
CA LEU A 159 -1.59 7.69 6.16
C LEU A 159 -0.69 8.16 7.33
N LYS A 160 0.42 7.46 7.60
CA LYS A 160 1.34 7.81 8.70
C LYS A 160 1.88 9.24 8.59
N ARG A 161 1.98 9.81 7.38
CA ARG A 161 2.47 11.18 7.17
C ARG A 161 1.60 12.26 7.82
N PHE A 162 0.35 11.94 8.13
CA PHE A 162 -0.62 12.83 8.75
C PHE A 162 -0.83 12.56 10.25
N ILE A 163 -0.03 11.67 10.83
CA ILE A 163 -0.19 11.19 12.20
C ILE A 163 1.03 11.62 13.02
N ASP A 164 0.80 12.52 13.96
CA ASP A 164 1.81 12.92 14.94
C ASP A 164 1.96 11.86 16.04
N GLU A 165 3.18 11.75 16.59
CA GLU A 165 3.45 10.85 17.71
C GLU A 165 2.73 11.32 19.00
N ASP A 166 2.47 10.36 19.88
CA ASP A 166 1.83 10.57 21.19
C ASP A 166 0.44 11.22 21.13
N THR A 167 -0.26 11.04 19.98
CA THR A 167 -1.63 11.53 19.78
C THR A 167 -2.66 10.41 19.78
N GLU A 168 -3.94 10.77 19.97
CA GLU A 168 -5.06 9.83 19.79
C GLU A 168 -5.09 9.25 18.38
N ALA A 169 -4.72 10.05 17.38
CA ALA A 169 -4.62 9.60 15.99
C ALA A 169 -3.57 8.50 15.83
N GLU A 170 -2.45 8.55 16.54
CA GLU A 170 -1.46 7.47 16.53
C GLU A 170 -2.02 6.18 17.13
N VAL A 171 -2.80 6.26 18.20
CA VAL A 171 -3.46 5.09 18.82
C VAL A 171 -4.37 4.40 17.80
N HIS A 172 -5.19 5.17 17.10
CA HIS A 172 -6.09 4.66 16.05
C HIS A 172 -5.30 4.10 14.85
N TYR A 173 -4.23 4.77 14.44
CA TYR A 173 -3.36 4.27 13.37
C TYR A 173 -2.71 2.92 13.72
N LYS A 174 -2.15 2.80 14.93
CA LYS A 174 -1.59 1.53 15.42
C LYS A 174 -2.65 0.42 15.49
N ALA A 175 -3.88 0.74 15.87
CA ALA A 175 -4.99 -0.21 15.86
C ALA A 175 -5.34 -0.67 14.43
N LEU A 176 -5.36 0.26 13.47
CA LEU A 176 -5.55 -0.05 12.04
C LEU A 176 -4.44 -0.97 11.53
N VAL A 177 -3.18 -0.66 11.80
CA VAL A 177 -2.02 -1.49 11.41
C VAL A 177 -2.14 -2.91 11.96
N ARG A 178 -2.47 -3.06 13.25
CA ARG A 178 -2.65 -4.38 13.89
C ARG A 178 -3.75 -5.17 13.18
N ARG A 179 -4.90 -4.57 12.92
CA ARG A 179 -6.01 -5.20 12.21
C ARG A 179 -5.59 -5.70 10.82
N GLN A 180 -4.76 -4.93 10.11
CA GLN A 180 -4.34 -5.29 8.76
C GLN A 180 -3.33 -6.45 8.68
N PHE A 181 -2.56 -6.71 9.73
CA PHE A 181 -1.46 -7.68 9.67
C PHE A 181 -1.49 -8.76 10.76
N GLN A 182 -2.37 -8.70 11.75
CA GLN A 182 -2.42 -9.72 12.81
C GLN A 182 -2.77 -11.12 12.27
N ASN A 183 -3.65 -11.22 11.26
CA ASN A 183 -4.00 -12.50 10.64
C ASN A 183 -2.78 -13.14 9.96
N ASP A 184 -1.95 -12.34 9.29
CA ASP A 184 -0.71 -12.82 8.69
C ASP A 184 0.27 -13.33 9.76
N PHE A 185 0.39 -12.63 10.90
CA PHE A 185 1.21 -13.09 12.02
C PHE A 185 0.66 -14.37 12.66
N GLU A 186 -0.66 -14.48 12.83
CA GLU A 186 -1.29 -15.70 13.39
C GLU A 186 -1.07 -16.91 12.48
N ARG A 187 -1.11 -16.71 11.15
CA ARG A 187 -0.89 -17.75 10.15
C ARG A 187 0.59 -18.14 10.04
N LEU A 188 1.49 -17.17 9.91
CA LEU A 188 2.89 -17.38 9.57
C LEU A 188 3.82 -17.47 10.79
N GLY A 189 3.47 -16.81 11.90
CA GLY A 189 4.30 -16.73 13.09
C GLY A 189 5.49 -15.78 12.93
N PHE A 190 6.42 -15.85 13.87
CA PHE A 190 7.66 -15.05 13.85
C PHE A 190 8.77 -15.73 13.05
N ASP A 191 8.95 -17.04 13.25
CA ASP A 191 10.03 -17.80 12.65
C ASP A 191 9.65 -18.39 11.30
N ALA A 192 10.64 -18.53 10.41
CA ALA A 192 10.48 -19.23 9.13
C ALA A 192 10.11 -20.71 9.37
N LYS A 193 9.26 -21.25 8.49
CA LYS A 193 8.83 -22.64 8.56
C LYS A 193 9.45 -23.45 7.43
N ASP A 194 9.77 -24.72 7.68
CA ASP A 194 10.27 -25.61 6.66
C ASP A 194 9.23 -25.77 5.52
N GLY A 195 9.67 -25.55 4.30
CA GLY A 195 8.79 -25.65 3.12
C GLY A 195 7.88 -24.43 2.89
N GLU A 196 8.11 -23.34 3.59
CA GLU A 196 7.42 -22.07 3.37
C GLU A 196 7.72 -21.52 1.97
N SER A 197 6.73 -20.87 1.35
CA SER A 197 6.92 -20.19 0.06
C SER A 197 7.67 -18.88 0.23
N ASP A 198 8.39 -18.44 -0.82
CA ASP A 198 9.03 -17.11 -0.84
C ASP A 198 7.99 -15.98 -0.63
N GLU A 199 6.77 -16.16 -1.12
CA GLU A 199 5.67 -15.20 -0.94
C GLU A 199 5.27 -15.10 0.53
N ASP A 200 5.11 -16.21 1.24
CA ASP A 200 4.80 -16.24 2.67
C ASP A 200 5.93 -15.62 3.51
N GLU A 201 7.18 -15.86 3.15
CA GLU A 201 8.32 -15.19 3.80
C GLU A 201 8.24 -13.66 3.64
N MET A 202 7.95 -13.17 2.45
CA MET A 202 7.82 -11.73 2.18
C MET A 202 6.62 -11.13 2.93
N VAL A 203 5.47 -11.83 2.98
CA VAL A 203 4.31 -11.41 3.76
C VAL A 203 4.65 -11.34 5.25
N ARG A 204 5.30 -12.38 5.81
CA ARG A 204 5.72 -12.40 7.21
C ARG A 204 6.64 -11.24 7.56
N GLN A 205 7.67 -10.97 6.76
CA GLN A 205 8.60 -9.86 7.01
C GLN A 205 7.86 -8.51 6.99
N THR A 206 6.93 -8.33 6.05
CA THR A 206 6.10 -7.14 5.97
C THR A 206 5.22 -6.99 7.20
N ALA A 207 4.49 -8.04 7.56
CA ALA A 207 3.60 -8.04 8.72
C ALA A 207 4.35 -7.76 10.03
N LEU A 208 5.47 -8.44 10.26
CA LEU A 208 6.32 -8.23 11.45
C LEU A 208 6.82 -6.80 11.55
N SER A 209 7.26 -6.19 10.43
CA SER A 209 7.74 -4.81 10.41
C SER A 209 6.66 -3.83 10.89
N TYR A 210 5.44 -3.96 10.37
CA TYR A 210 4.33 -3.10 10.75
C TYR A 210 3.82 -3.38 12.16
N LEU A 211 3.73 -4.64 12.57
CA LEU A 211 3.23 -5.04 13.89
C LEU A 211 4.18 -4.62 15.03
N ILE A 212 5.49 -4.71 14.84
CA ILE A 212 6.48 -4.22 15.80
C ILE A 212 6.40 -2.69 15.92
N GLN A 213 6.24 -1.98 14.80
CA GLN A 213 6.06 -0.53 14.83
C GLN A 213 4.74 -0.11 15.52
N ALA A 214 3.69 -0.92 15.37
CA ALA A 214 2.40 -0.71 16.01
C ALA A 214 2.31 -1.25 17.46
N ASP A 215 3.42 -1.69 18.03
CA ASP A 215 3.51 -2.22 19.39
C ASP A 215 2.54 -3.41 19.63
N TYR A 216 2.40 -4.30 18.63
CA TYR A 216 1.61 -5.52 18.76
C TYR A 216 2.33 -6.52 19.66
N GLN A 217 1.80 -6.73 20.86
CA GLN A 217 2.49 -7.46 21.93
C GLN A 217 2.97 -8.86 21.55
N PRO A 218 2.20 -9.70 20.82
CA PRO A 218 2.74 -11.01 20.43
C PRO A 218 4.00 -10.93 19.56
N ALA A 219 4.08 -9.98 18.61
CA ALA A 219 5.26 -9.80 17.77
C ALA A 219 6.43 -9.17 18.55
N VAL A 220 6.14 -8.20 19.43
CA VAL A 220 7.11 -7.54 20.31
C VAL A 220 7.79 -8.57 21.25
N LEU A 221 7.00 -9.43 21.90
CA LEU A 221 7.51 -10.45 22.82
C LEU A 221 8.32 -11.54 22.10
N ALA A 222 7.87 -11.95 20.90
CA ALA A 222 8.61 -12.90 20.07
C ALA A 222 10.00 -12.33 19.68
N ALA A 223 10.04 -11.08 19.20
CA ALA A 223 11.28 -10.39 18.87
C ALA A 223 12.22 -10.26 20.09
N ALA A 224 11.67 -9.89 21.24
CA ALA A 224 12.43 -9.79 22.49
C ALA A 224 13.02 -11.14 22.91
N SER A 225 12.28 -12.25 22.76
CA SER A 225 12.76 -13.60 23.03
C SER A 225 13.94 -13.97 22.13
N VAL A 226 13.87 -13.68 20.83
CA VAL A 226 14.97 -13.90 19.89
C VAL A 226 16.20 -13.07 20.27
N PHE A 227 16.03 -11.80 20.64
CA PHE A 227 17.14 -10.96 21.11
C PHE A 227 17.83 -11.57 22.33
N GLN A 228 17.07 -11.99 23.34
CA GLN A 228 17.61 -12.60 24.57
C GLN A 228 18.38 -13.91 24.29
N ALA A 229 17.89 -14.72 23.36
CA ALA A 229 18.58 -15.96 22.96
C ALA A 229 19.94 -15.70 22.28
N HIS A 230 20.11 -14.54 21.66
CA HIS A 230 21.30 -14.17 20.90
C HIS A 230 22.09 -13.00 21.49
N LYS A 231 21.78 -12.55 22.72
CA LYS A 231 22.36 -11.34 23.30
C LYS A 231 23.89 -11.32 23.39
N GLU A 232 24.52 -12.47 23.53
CA GLU A 232 26.00 -12.60 23.60
C GLU A 232 26.65 -12.42 22.20
N ASN A 233 25.88 -12.63 21.13
CA ASN A 233 26.33 -12.41 19.75
C ASN A 233 25.12 -12.05 18.86
N ILE A 234 24.74 -10.78 18.86
CA ILE A 234 23.59 -10.28 18.11
C ILE A 234 23.73 -10.40 16.59
N GLU A 235 24.94 -10.57 16.05
CA GLU A 235 25.17 -10.87 14.63
C GLU A 235 24.67 -12.27 14.25
N SER A 236 24.57 -13.21 15.21
CA SER A 236 24.04 -14.56 15.00
C SER A 236 22.52 -14.64 14.88
N ILE A 237 21.79 -13.55 15.12
CA ILE A 237 20.35 -13.48 14.86
C ILE A 237 20.10 -13.75 13.37
N PRO A 238 19.11 -14.59 12.99
CA PRO A 238 18.80 -14.88 11.60
C PRO A 238 18.63 -13.60 10.78
N ALA A 239 19.34 -13.50 9.66
CA ALA A 239 19.46 -12.25 8.87
C ALA A 239 18.09 -11.69 8.41
N SER A 240 17.11 -12.56 8.15
CA SER A 240 15.75 -12.21 7.72
C SER A 240 14.95 -11.41 8.76
N VAL A 241 15.22 -11.62 10.06
CA VAL A 241 14.51 -10.94 11.17
C VAL A 241 15.41 -10.05 12.01
N ARG A 242 16.74 -10.12 11.84
CA ARG A 242 17.73 -9.42 12.67
C ARG A 242 17.44 -7.92 12.79
N GLY A 243 17.19 -7.23 11.68
CA GLY A 243 16.87 -5.81 11.71
C GLY A 243 15.63 -5.48 12.55
N LEU A 244 14.59 -6.29 12.44
CA LEU A 244 13.35 -6.12 13.21
C LEU A 244 13.55 -6.37 14.70
N VAL A 245 14.35 -7.40 15.05
CA VAL A 245 14.71 -7.72 16.43
C VAL A 245 15.50 -6.60 17.08
N LEU A 246 16.50 -6.05 16.38
CA LEU A 246 17.31 -4.92 16.87
C LEU A 246 16.48 -3.65 17.06
N VAL A 247 15.60 -3.32 16.09
CA VAL A 247 14.66 -2.19 16.21
C VAL A 247 13.73 -2.38 17.39
N ASN A 248 13.16 -3.57 17.55
CA ASN A 248 12.29 -3.86 18.70
C ASN A 248 13.02 -3.67 20.02
N GLN A 249 14.23 -4.20 20.16
CA GLN A 249 15.02 -4.04 21.39
C GLN A 249 15.31 -2.56 21.69
N MET A 250 15.71 -1.78 20.69
CA MET A 250 15.94 -0.34 20.85
C MET A 250 14.68 0.41 21.31
N LYS A 251 13.52 0.11 20.72
CA LYS A 251 12.24 0.71 21.13
C LYS A 251 11.85 0.35 22.57
N GLN A 252 12.11 -0.86 23.01
CA GLN A 252 11.72 -1.33 24.34
C GLN A 252 12.68 -0.84 25.44
N GLU A 253 13.98 -0.91 25.22
CA GLU A 253 15.00 -0.55 26.21
C GLU A 253 15.31 0.94 26.22
N ASN A 254 15.34 1.59 25.03
CA ASN A 254 15.55 3.02 24.84
C ASN A 254 16.74 3.57 25.66
N SER A 255 17.88 2.86 25.66
CA SER A 255 19.05 3.18 26.50
C SER A 255 20.28 3.54 25.67
N LEU A 256 21.14 4.43 26.21
CA LEU A 256 22.45 4.75 25.64
C LEU A 256 23.42 3.54 25.71
N THR A 257 23.30 2.70 26.73
CA THR A 257 24.11 1.48 26.83
C THR A 257 23.88 0.56 25.63
N LEU A 258 22.62 0.38 25.21
CA LEU A 258 22.31 -0.42 24.02
C LEU A 258 22.85 0.24 22.75
N VAL A 259 22.88 1.58 22.67
CA VAL A 259 23.52 2.29 21.56
C VAL A 259 25.01 2.00 21.53
N GLU A 260 25.71 2.03 22.67
CA GLU A 260 27.13 1.70 22.76
C GLU A 260 27.40 0.25 22.29
N ASP A 261 26.57 -0.70 22.70
CA ASP A 261 26.66 -2.09 22.22
C ASP A 261 26.49 -2.19 20.71
N TYR A 262 25.52 -1.48 20.14
CA TYR A 262 25.30 -1.46 18.69
C TYR A 262 26.44 -0.78 17.92
N VAL A 263 27.01 0.29 18.46
CA VAL A 263 28.20 0.95 17.89
C VAL A 263 29.40 0.00 17.93
N ASN A 264 29.63 -0.70 19.03
CA ASN A 264 30.71 -1.68 19.15
C ASN A 264 30.55 -2.82 18.12
N ALA A 265 29.34 -3.34 17.95
CA ALA A 265 29.03 -4.33 16.91
C ALA A 265 29.25 -3.77 15.50
N TYR A 266 28.87 -2.51 15.25
CA TYR A 266 29.05 -1.84 13.96
C TYR A 266 30.53 -1.71 13.56
N VAL A 267 31.43 -1.34 14.49
CA VAL A 267 32.83 -1.15 14.18
C VAL A 267 33.59 -2.47 14.05
N THR A 268 33.10 -3.55 14.65
CA THR A 268 33.76 -4.86 14.66
C THR A 268 33.33 -5.77 13.52
N THR A 269 32.07 -5.65 13.04
CA THR A 269 31.57 -6.51 11.96
C THR A 269 32.11 -6.12 10.58
N ASN A 270 32.22 -7.11 9.68
CA ASN A 270 32.45 -6.91 8.25
C ASN A 270 31.16 -7.04 7.40
N ASP A 271 30.02 -7.39 8.01
CA ASP A 271 28.72 -7.51 7.32
C ASP A 271 28.10 -6.12 7.11
N SER A 272 28.09 -5.64 5.86
CA SER A 272 27.52 -4.33 5.51
C SER A 272 26.00 -4.26 5.74
N ASN A 273 25.28 -5.38 5.59
CA ASN A 273 23.86 -5.45 5.85
C ASN A 273 23.58 -5.33 7.35
N PHE A 274 24.37 -5.99 8.17
CA PHE A 274 24.27 -5.89 9.63
C PHE A 274 24.58 -4.46 10.11
N ARG A 275 25.62 -3.79 9.55
CA ARG A 275 25.88 -2.36 9.82
C ARG A 275 24.65 -1.48 9.53
N ARG A 276 24.00 -1.67 8.38
CA ARG A 276 22.79 -0.94 8.01
C ARG A 276 21.66 -1.20 9.01
N GLN A 277 21.46 -2.45 9.44
CA GLN A 277 20.44 -2.83 10.43
C GLN A 277 20.68 -2.17 11.78
N LEU A 278 21.94 -2.13 12.26
CA LEU A 278 22.33 -1.45 13.52
C LEU A 278 22.05 0.06 13.43
N THR A 279 22.45 0.71 12.33
CA THR A 279 22.18 2.15 12.11
C THR A 279 20.68 2.43 12.12
N GLN A 280 19.88 1.60 11.45
CA GLN A 280 18.43 1.73 11.44
C GLN A 280 17.86 1.55 12.86
N ALA A 281 18.34 0.59 13.63
CA ALA A 281 17.86 0.35 14.98
C ALA A 281 18.13 1.56 15.91
N VAL A 282 19.33 2.15 15.83
CA VAL A 282 19.70 3.34 16.62
C VAL A 282 18.77 4.55 16.30
N SER A 283 18.27 4.68 15.08
CA SER A 283 17.34 5.77 14.74
C SER A 283 16.00 5.74 15.49
N TYR A 284 15.70 4.67 16.19
CA TYR A 284 14.51 4.54 17.05
C TYR A 284 14.76 4.95 18.52
N LEU A 285 15.95 5.40 18.85
CA LEU A 285 16.23 5.96 20.17
C LEU A 285 15.40 7.24 20.39
N LYS A 286 14.61 7.27 21.45
CA LYS A 286 13.79 8.45 21.85
C LYS A 286 14.40 9.20 23.06
N ASN A 287 15.49 8.71 23.63
CA ASN A 287 16.14 9.33 24.77
C ASN A 287 16.85 10.62 24.34
N GLN A 288 16.36 11.78 24.83
CA GLN A 288 16.89 13.11 24.49
C GLN A 288 18.11 13.52 25.37
N GLU A 289 18.47 12.74 26.38
CA GLU A 289 19.57 13.11 27.30
C GLU A 289 20.97 12.87 26.74
N GLY A 290 21.10 12.36 25.52
CA GLY A 290 22.36 11.96 24.92
C GLY A 290 22.63 12.51 23.49
N LEU A 291 21.86 13.48 23.00
CA LEU A 291 22.12 14.15 21.72
C LEU A 291 22.83 15.47 21.87
#